data_8ce6e22e3aed18d8507198f9fc9ac994
#
_entry.id   8ce6e22e3aed18d8507198f9fc9ac994
#
_cell.length_a   1.000
_cell.length_b   1.000
_cell.length_c   1.000
_cell.angle_alpha   90.00
_cell.angle_beta   90.00
_cell.angle_gamma   90.00
#
_symmetry.space_group_name_H-M   'P 1'
#
loop_
_entity.id
_entity.type
_entity.pdbx_description
1 polymer ?
#
loop_
_entity_poly.entity_id
_entity_poly.type
_entity_poly.pdbx_seq_one_letter_code
_entity_poly.pdbx_strand_id
1 'polypeptide(L)'
;MERVAESLKSKVMSAQQAAQFVKSGMVLGISGFTSVGSPKAVPLALVESGHAKDLTISVGAAVSDEVDGAMIRAGLVSRRFGHQSNSDLRKAINSGAVEFSDLHISHLPMNMKQDCGLHTNVAMIECTAVSEEGLYPAASCGSSDAAVASADMVIVEVNTTLPEGLIGMHDVFEIGIPPHAKIIPITKPDDRVGTPFIPCVPDKIVAIVMTD
;
A
#
# COMPACT_ATOMS: atom_id res chain seq x y z
N MET A 1 8.42 21.06 8.05
CA MET A 1 9.43 19.99 7.76
C MET A 1 9.33 19.64 6.29
N GLU A 2 10.44 19.31 5.63
CA GLU A 2 10.39 18.85 4.25
C GLU A 2 9.78 17.44 4.19
N ARG A 3 8.80 17.21 3.31
CA ARG A 3 8.05 15.95 3.23
C ARG A 3 8.82 14.82 2.54
N VAL A 4 9.83 15.18 1.75
CA VAL A 4 10.69 14.26 1.00
C VAL A 4 12.14 14.57 1.32
N ALA A 5 12.90 13.58 1.77
CA ALA A 5 14.32 13.73 2.03
C ALA A 5 15.06 14.18 0.77
N GLU A 6 16.10 15.01 0.91
CA GLU A 6 16.85 15.59 -0.21
C GLU A 6 17.38 14.55 -1.19
N SER A 7 17.95 13.46 -0.64
CA SER A 7 18.49 12.34 -1.42
C SER A 7 17.43 11.59 -2.28
N LEU A 8 16.15 11.74 -1.95
CA LEU A 8 15.04 11.08 -2.65
C LEU A 8 14.33 11.99 -3.67
N LYS A 9 14.65 13.27 -3.71
CA LYS A 9 13.99 14.23 -4.60
C LYS A 9 14.10 13.89 -6.08
N SER A 10 15.17 13.23 -6.50
CA SER A 10 15.33 12.74 -7.88
C SER A 10 14.28 11.70 -8.30
N LYS A 11 13.58 11.09 -7.34
CA LYS A 11 12.52 10.10 -7.56
C LYS A 11 11.11 10.73 -7.61
N VAL A 12 11.02 12.04 -7.39
CA VAL A 12 9.74 12.77 -7.49
C VAL A 12 9.34 12.89 -8.96
N MET A 13 8.13 12.45 -9.26
CA MET A 13 7.60 12.43 -10.62
C MET A 13 6.07 12.55 -10.64
N SER A 14 5.48 12.66 -11.81
CA SER A 14 4.03 12.65 -11.97
C SER A 14 3.42 11.26 -11.73
N ALA A 15 2.14 11.20 -11.41
CA ALA A 15 1.40 9.96 -11.28
C ALA A 15 1.42 9.11 -12.56
N GLN A 16 1.37 9.79 -13.73
CA GLN A 16 1.44 9.13 -15.04
C GLN A 16 2.80 8.45 -15.26
N GLN A 17 3.89 9.08 -14.83
CA GLN A 17 5.23 8.48 -14.90
C GLN A 17 5.36 7.32 -13.91
N ALA A 18 4.88 7.49 -12.68
CA ALA A 18 4.90 6.45 -11.66
C ALA A 18 4.07 5.22 -12.09
N ALA A 19 2.92 5.42 -12.73
CA ALA A 19 2.09 4.34 -13.24
C ALA A 19 2.82 3.45 -14.26
N GLN A 20 3.83 3.95 -14.98
CA GLN A 20 4.59 3.17 -15.95
C GLN A 20 5.42 2.04 -15.34
N PHE A 21 5.68 2.07 -14.04
CA PHE A 21 6.36 0.96 -13.35
C PHE A 21 5.44 -0.26 -13.18
N VAL A 22 4.12 -0.07 -13.21
CA VAL A 22 3.16 -1.16 -13.09
C VAL A 22 2.98 -1.83 -14.45
N LYS A 23 3.09 -3.15 -14.49
CA LYS A 23 2.90 -3.96 -15.69
C LYS A 23 1.75 -4.94 -15.53
N SER A 24 1.20 -5.40 -16.64
CA SER A 24 0.14 -6.42 -16.61
C SER A 24 0.58 -7.67 -15.85
N GLY A 25 -0.36 -8.27 -15.11
CA GLY A 25 -0.14 -9.46 -14.30
C GLY A 25 0.52 -9.22 -12.94
N MET A 26 0.92 -7.98 -12.62
CA MET A 26 1.56 -7.68 -11.33
C MET A 26 0.61 -7.75 -10.16
N VAL A 27 1.16 -8.09 -9.00
CA VAL A 27 0.51 -8.03 -7.69
C VAL A 27 0.84 -6.70 -7.03
N LEU A 28 -0.19 -5.94 -6.67
CA LEU A 28 -0.11 -4.64 -6.03
C LEU A 28 -0.49 -4.76 -4.56
N GLY A 29 0.45 -4.47 -3.66
CA GLY A 29 0.19 -4.29 -2.24
C GLY A 29 -0.21 -2.84 -1.97
N ILE A 30 -1.43 -2.62 -1.49
CA ILE A 30 -1.99 -1.27 -1.35
C ILE A 30 -2.10 -0.89 0.13
N SER A 31 -1.70 0.34 0.46
CA SER A 31 -1.90 0.91 1.80
C SER A 31 -3.35 1.26 2.08
N GLY A 32 -3.63 1.52 3.33
CA GLY A 32 -4.90 2.07 3.80
C GLY A 32 -5.69 1.14 4.70
N PHE A 33 -6.60 1.76 5.42
CA PHE A 33 -7.60 1.08 6.24
C PHE A 33 -8.92 1.86 6.13
N THR A 34 -10.00 1.18 5.82
CA THR A 34 -11.28 1.80 5.46
C THR A 34 -11.11 2.84 4.34
N SER A 35 -11.54 4.07 4.51
CA SER A 35 -11.47 5.15 3.50
C SER A 35 -10.24 6.06 3.65
N VAL A 36 -9.24 5.70 4.49
CA VAL A 36 -8.08 6.57 4.77
C VAL A 36 -6.76 5.85 4.48
N GLY A 37 -5.76 6.62 4.06
CA GLY A 37 -4.40 6.12 3.81
C GLY A 37 -4.24 5.30 2.54
N SER A 38 -5.18 5.38 1.60
CA SER A 38 -5.09 4.70 0.30
C SER A 38 -4.55 5.63 -0.78
N PRO A 39 -3.65 5.17 -1.65
CA PRO A 39 -3.19 5.94 -2.79
C PRO A 39 -4.34 6.22 -3.75
N LYS A 40 -4.29 7.35 -4.45
CA LYS A 40 -5.35 7.84 -5.33
C LYS A 40 -4.82 8.20 -6.72
N ALA A 41 -3.73 8.98 -6.76
CA ALA A 41 -3.22 9.55 -8.00
C ALA A 41 -2.68 8.49 -8.96
N VAL A 42 -1.90 7.52 -8.47
CA VAL A 42 -1.32 6.45 -9.31
C VAL A 42 -2.40 5.46 -9.77
N PRO A 43 -3.33 4.99 -8.92
CA PRO A 43 -4.48 4.20 -9.38
C PRO A 43 -5.29 4.88 -10.48
N LEU A 44 -5.59 6.18 -10.36
CA LEU A 44 -6.30 6.93 -11.40
C LEU A 44 -5.49 7.08 -12.68
N ALA A 45 -4.16 7.29 -12.58
CA ALA A 45 -3.28 7.32 -13.75
C ALA A 45 -3.21 5.97 -14.47
N LEU A 46 -3.30 4.85 -13.73
CA LEU A 46 -3.43 3.51 -14.32
C LEU A 46 -4.74 3.36 -15.09
N VAL A 47 -5.84 3.85 -14.52
CA VAL A 47 -7.15 3.86 -15.20
C VAL A 47 -7.10 4.69 -16.48
N GLU A 48 -6.54 5.90 -16.41
CA GLU A 48 -6.44 6.81 -17.56
C GLU A 48 -5.61 6.21 -18.70
N SER A 49 -4.49 5.59 -18.38
CA SER A 49 -3.60 5.00 -19.39
C SER A 49 -4.10 3.65 -19.92
N GLY A 50 -4.75 2.84 -19.08
CA GLY A 50 -5.25 1.51 -19.43
C GLY A 50 -4.18 0.50 -19.90
N HIS A 51 -2.89 0.80 -19.69
CA HIS A 51 -1.78 0.02 -20.23
C HIS A 51 -1.49 -1.28 -19.47
N ALA A 52 -1.89 -1.37 -18.20
CA ALA A 52 -1.70 -2.53 -17.34
C ALA A 52 -3.04 -3.23 -17.09
N LYS A 53 -3.08 -4.55 -17.27
CA LYS A 53 -4.26 -5.40 -17.08
C LYS A 53 -3.90 -6.63 -16.26
N ASP A 54 -4.92 -7.41 -15.92
CA ASP A 54 -4.76 -8.65 -15.14
C ASP A 54 -4.04 -8.44 -13.80
N LEU A 55 -4.28 -7.28 -13.20
CA LEU A 55 -3.66 -6.93 -11.93
C LEU A 55 -4.30 -7.70 -10.79
N THR A 56 -3.49 -8.09 -9.82
CA THR A 56 -3.95 -8.60 -8.54
C THR A 56 -3.82 -7.50 -7.49
N ILE A 57 -4.88 -7.19 -6.77
CA ILE A 57 -4.87 -6.24 -5.66
C ILE A 57 -4.85 -7.01 -4.34
N SER A 58 -3.87 -6.70 -3.51
CA SER A 58 -3.73 -7.22 -2.16
C SER A 58 -3.75 -6.06 -1.16
N VAL A 59 -4.82 -5.97 -0.37
CA VAL A 59 -5.00 -4.91 0.61
C VAL A 59 -5.83 -5.42 1.79
N GLY A 60 -5.48 -4.99 3.01
CA GLY A 60 -6.11 -5.49 4.22
C GLY A 60 -7.60 -5.19 4.31
N ALA A 61 -7.94 -3.94 4.54
CA ALA A 61 -9.32 -3.50 4.65
C ALA A 61 -9.51 -2.05 4.16
N ALA A 62 -8.67 -1.61 3.22
CA ALA A 62 -8.92 -0.34 2.54
C ALA A 62 -10.08 -0.50 1.56
N VAL A 63 -10.90 0.54 1.48
CA VAL A 63 -12.07 0.63 0.62
C VAL A 63 -12.02 1.99 -0.04
N SER A 64 -11.29 2.10 -1.14
CA SER A 64 -11.22 3.34 -1.91
C SER A 64 -11.93 3.19 -3.24
N ASP A 65 -12.59 4.24 -3.71
CA ASP A 65 -13.22 4.20 -5.04
C ASP A 65 -12.17 4.21 -6.15
N GLU A 66 -11.00 4.78 -5.92
CA GLU A 66 -9.91 4.83 -6.89
C GLU A 66 -9.35 3.43 -7.19
N VAL A 67 -9.24 2.58 -6.17
CA VAL A 67 -8.74 1.20 -6.31
C VAL A 67 -9.89 0.23 -6.57
N ASP A 68 -10.79 0.06 -5.60
CA ASP A 68 -11.86 -0.95 -5.66
C ASP A 68 -13.07 -0.53 -6.54
N GLY A 69 -13.13 0.72 -6.98
CA GLY A 69 -14.13 1.22 -7.90
C GLY A 69 -13.56 1.47 -9.29
N ALA A 70 -12.75 2.52 -9.45
CA ALA A 70 -12.30 2.97 -10.77
C ALA A 70 -11.45 1.94 -11.51
N MET A 71 -10.49 1.28 -10.85
CA MET A 71 -9.67 0.25 -11.50
C MET A 71 -10.51 -0.98 -11.89
N ILE A 72 -11.52 -1.33 -11.09
CA ILE A 72 -12.46 -2.43 -11.41
C ILE A 72 -13.34 -2.05 -12.60
N ARG A 73 -13.96 -0.86 -12.60
CA ARG A 73 -14.78 -0.39 -13.73
C ARG A 73 -13.98 -0.32 -15.03
N ALA A 74 -12.69 0.00 -14.95
CA ALA A 74 -11.77 0.03 -16.09
C ALA A 74 -11.30 -1.37 -16.55
N GLY A 75 -11.64 -2.43 -15.83
CA GLY A 75 -11.26 -3.80 -16.18
C GLY A 75 -9.75 -4.07 -16.06
N LEU A 76 -9.06 -3.39 -15.14
CA LEU A 76 -7.63 -3.55 -14.94
C LEU A 76 -7.30 -4.72 -13.99
N VAL A 77 -8.25 -5.11 -13.12
CA VAL A 77 -8.05 -6.04 -12.02
C VAL A 77 -8.73 -7.36 -12.32
N SER A 78 -7.98 -8.46 -12.23
CA SER A 78 -8.49 -9.83 -12.38
C SER A 78 -8.66 -10.56 -11.04
N ARG A 79 -7.94 -10.12 -9.99
CA ARG A 79 -7.98 -10.79 -8.68
C ARG A 79 -7.87 -9.80 -7.52
N ARG A 80 -8.60 -10.08 -6.42
CA ARG A 80 -8.64 -9.25 -5.22
C ARG A 80 -8.53 -10.09 -3.96
N PHE A 81 -7.57 -9.75 -3.10
CA PHE A 81 -7.38 -10.37 -1.78
C PHE A 81 -7.68 -9.39 -0.65
N GLY A 82 -8.24 -9.91 0.43
CA GLY A 82 -8.58 -9.18 1.64
C GLY A 82 -10.00 -8.63 1.65
N HIS A 83 -10.38 -7.99 2.76
CA HIS A 83 -11.73 -7.46 2.95
C HIS A 83 -12.10 -6.42 1.88
N GLN A 84 -13.34 -6.47 1.42
CA GLN A 84 -13.90 -5.49 0.49
C GLN A 84 -15.33 -5.08 0.87
N SER A 85 -15.71 -3.84 0.55
CA SER A 85 -17.09 -3.37 0.71
C SER A 85 -17.56 -2.46 -0.43
N ASN A 86 -16.74 -2.29 -1.49
CA ASN A 86 -17.11 -1.50 -2.67
C ASN A 86 -18.18 -2.22 -3.50
N SER A 87 -19.19 -1.47 -3.95
CA SER A 87 -20.33 -2.04 -4.69
C SER A 87 -19.97 -2.54 -6.10
N ASP A 88 -19.05 -1.87 -6.79
CA ASP A 88 -18.66 -2.24 -8.15
C ASP A 88 -17.76 -3.48 -8.12
N LEU A 89 -16.83 -3.53 -7.17
CA LEU A 89 -16.03 -4.73 -6.93
C LEU A 89 -16.94 -5.93 -6.57
N ARG A 90 -17.94 -5.75 -5.71
CA ARG A 90 -18.89 -6.82 -5.38
C ARG A 90 -19.66 -7.34 -6.59
N LYS A 91 -20.09 -6.45 -7.49
CA LYS A 91 -20.74 -6.85 -8.74
C LYS A 91 -19.79 -7.66 -9.63
N ALA A 92 -18.54 -7.20 -9.76
CA ALA A 92 -17.52 -7.89 -10.55
C ALA A 92 -17.18 -9.28 -10.00
N ILE A 93 -17.09 -9.43 -8.68
CA ILE A 93 -16.90 -10.73 -8.02
C ILE A 93 -18.08 -11.64 -8.26
N ASN A 94 -19.31 -11.17 -8.04
CA ASN A 94 -20.52 -11.97 -8.19
C ASN A 94 -20.79 -12.41 -9.65
N SER A 95 -20.29 -11.64 -10.62
CA SER A 95 -20.37 -12.01 -12.05
C SER A 95 -19.24 -12.92 -12.51
N GLY A 96 -18.25 -13.20 -11.67
CA GLY A 96 -17.06 -13.97 -12.04
C GLY A 96 -16.02 -13.18 -12.85
N ALA A 97 -16.18 -11.86 -13.00
CA ALA A 97 -15.23 -11.02 -13.72
C ALA A 97 -13.94 -10.76 -12.90
N VAL A 98 -13.99 -10.87 -11.57
CA VAL A 98 -12.87 -10.73 -10.67
C VAL A 98 -12.84 -11.92 -9.71
N GLU A 99 -11.72 -12.61 -9.64
CA GLU A 99 -11.47 -13.63 -8.62
C GLU A 99 -11.31 -12.97 -7.24
N PHE A 100 -11.91 -13.56 -6.23
CA PHE A 100 -11.88 -13.01 -4.88
C PHE A 100 -11.45 -14.07 -3.86
N SER A 101 -10.50 -13.69 -3.02
CA SER A 101 -10.14 -14.46 -1.84
C SER A 101 -10.34 -13.61 -0.59
N ASP A 102 -11.32 -13.99 0.20
CA ASP A 102 -11.50 -13.40 1.53
C ASP A 102 -10.41 -13.92 2.46
N LEU A 103 -9.64 -13.01 3.01
CA LEU A 103 -8.62 -13.31 4.01
C LEU A 103 -8.92 -12.52 5.28
N HIS A 104 -8.81 -13.19 6.40
CA HIS A 104 -8.84 -12.49 7.67
C HIS A 104 -7.72 -11.45 7.71
N ILE A 105 -8.03 -10.23 8.12
CA ILE A 105 -7.12 -9.09 8.04
C ILE A 105 -5.77 -9.35 8.73
N SER A 106 -5.78 -10.11 9.84
CA SER A 106 -4.56 -10.47 10.57
C SER A 106 -3.69 -11.51 9.85
N HIS A 107 -4.23 -12.24 8.87
CA HIS A 107 -3.47 -13.23 8.12
C HIS A 107 -2.80 -12.64 6.87
N LEU A 108 -3.31 -11.53 6.36
CA LEU A 108 -2.80 -10.94 5.13
C LEU A 108 -1.31 -10.54 5.20
N PRO A 109 -0.83 -9.86 6.27
CA PRO A 109 0.59 -9.52 6.39
C PRO A 109 1.50 -10.75 6.35
N MET A 110 1.08 -11.82 7.01
CA MET A 110 1.83 -13.08 7.04
C MET A 110 1.87 -13.73 5.64
N ASN A 111 0.74 -13.76 4.93
CA ASN A 111 0.67 -14.31 3.58
C ASN A 111 1.53 -13.52 2.58
N MET A 112 1.58 -12.20 2.68
CA MET A 112 2.47 -11.36 1.88
C MET A 112 3.94 -11.71 2.16
N LYS A 113 4.34 -11.76 3.43
CA LYS A 113 5.74 -12.01 3.83
C LYS A 113 6.22 -13.44 3.55
N GLN A 114 5.33 -14.42 3.53
CA GLN A 114 5.66 -15.84 3.24
C GLN A 114 5.58 -16.19 1.76
N ASP A 115 5.23 -15.22 0.91
CA ASP A 115 5.06 -15.45 -0.52
C ASP A 115 4.13 -16.64 -0.86
N CYS A 116 3.03 -16.75 -0.11
CA CYS A 116 2.04 -17.80 -0.27
C CYS A 116 1.20 -17.62 -1.56
N GLY A 117 1.86 -17.45 -2.71
CA GLY A 117 1.25 -17.16 -4.00
C GLY A 117 0.78 -15.73 -4.14
N LEU A 118 1.28 -14.82 -3.29
CA LEU A 118 0.96 -13.39 -3.26
C LEU A 118 2.23 -12.52 -3.25
N HIS A 119 3.26 -12.95 -3.99
CA HIS A 119 4.47 -12.13 -4.13
C HIS A 119 4.12 -10.72 -4.60
N THR A 120 4.41 -9.73 -3.78
CA THR A 120 4.08 -8.33 -4.09
C THR A 120 5.12 -7.76 -5.04
N ASN A 121 4.71 -7.43 -6.26
CA ASN A 121 5.62 -6.77 -7.21
C ASN A 121 5.78 -5.28 -6.89
N VAL A 122 4.68 -4.60 -6.59
CA VAL A 122 4.68 -3.17 -6.30
C VAL A 122 3.87 -2.89 -5.03
N ALA A 123 4.47 -2.23 -4.05
CA ALA A 123 3.74 -1.62 -2.96
C ALA A 123 3.41 -0.16 -3.32
N MET A 124 2.12 0.20 -3.27
CA MET A 124 1.67 1.58 -3.45
C MET A 124 1.19 2.12 -2.10
N ILE A 125 1.91 3.10 -1.57
CA ILE A 125 1.73 3.56 -0.19
C ILE A 125 1.44 5.05 -0.15
N GLU A 126 0.29 5.45 0.42
CA GLU A 126 0.04 6.83 0.79
C GLU A 126 0.76 7.16 2.10
N CYS A 127 1.51 8.25 2.10
CA CYS A 127 2.35 8.68 3.22
C CYS A 127 2.13 10.16 3.55
N THR A 128 2.49 10.54 4.77
CA THR A 128 2.64 11.93 5.19
C THR A 128 3.99 12.51 4.75
N ALA A 129 5.04 11.68 4.80
CA ALA A 129 6.39 12.05 4.41
C ALA A 129 7.22 10.80 4.09
N VAL A 130 8.37 10.97 3.47
CA VAL A 130 9.35 9.91 3.18
C VAL A 130 10.76 10.39 3.51
N SER A 131 11.50 9.53 4.21
CA SER A 131 12.91 9.74 4.58
C SER A 131 13.79 8.60 4.07
N GLU A 132 15.09 8.69 4.34
CA GLU A 132 16.07 7.63 4.05
C GLU A 132 15.82 6.36 4.88
N GLU A 133 15.20 6.49 6.04
CA GLU A 133 14.90 5.38 6.95
C GLU A 133 13.59 4.66 6.56
N GLY A 134 12.66 5.37 5.92
CA GLY A 134 11.36 4.80 5.53
C GLY A 134 10.24 5.79 5.31
N LEU A 135 9.03 5.27 5.37
CA LEU A 135 7.79 5.95 4.99
C LEU A 135 7.00 6.29 6.24
N TYR A 136 6.71 7.56 6.45
CA TYR A 136 5.80 8.00 7.53
C TYR A 136 4.36 7.81 7.08
N PRO A 137 3.61 6.87 7.67
CA PRO A 137 2.27 6.54 7.19
C PRO A 137 1.35 7.76 7.15
N ALA A 138 0.31 7.67 6.34
CA ALA A 138 -0.82 8.58 6.36
C ALA A 138 -1.63 8.41 7.67
N ALA A 139 -2.92 8.71 7.67
CA ALA A 139 -3.75 8.54 8.86
C ALA A 139 -3.94 7.07 9.29
N SER A 140 -3.63 6.12 8.41
CA SER A 140 -3.64 4.68 8.73
C SER A 140 -2.40 3.98 8.16
N CYS A 141 -1.94 2.94 8.84
CA CYS A 141 -0.87 2.07 8.36
C CYS A 141 -1.42 0.83 7.61
N GLY A 142 -2.49 0.21 8.13
CA GLY A 142 -3.02 -1.03 7.57
C GLY A 142 -1.97 -2.13 7.53
N SER A 143 -1.85 -2.82 6.38
CA SER A 143 -0.84 -3.85 6.12
C SER A 143 0.37 -3.32 5.34
N SER A 144 0.62 -2.01 5.40
CA SER A 144 1.63 -1.36 4.57
C SER A 144 3.06 -1.82 4.87
N ASP A 145 3.36 -2.14 6.13
CA ASP A 145 4.65 -2.68 6.54
C ASP A 145 4.97 -4.00 5.84
N ALA A 146 3.98 -4.89 5.78
CA ALA A 146 4.12 -6.17 5.11
C ALA A 146 4.21 -6.01 3.58
N ALA A 147 3.42 -5.11 3.01
CA ALA A 147 3.46 -4.81 1.58
C ALA A 147 4.84 -4.27 1.16
N VAL A 148 5.38 -3.29 1.91
CA VAL A 148 6.71 -2.71 1.65
C VAL A 148 7.82 -3.75 1.84
N ALA A 149 7.74 -4.55 2.91
CA ALA A 149 8.76 -5.58 3.19
C ALA A 149 8.85 -6.62 2.07
N SER A 150 7.70 -7.09 1.55
CA SER A 150 7.61 -8.13 0.52
C SER A 150 7.72 -7.62 -0.92
N ALA A 151 7.53 -6.32 -1.18
CA ALA A 151 7.54 -5.78 -2.53
C ALA A 151 8.93 -5.75 -3.17
N ASP A 152 8.97 -5.94 -4.50
CA ASP A 152 10.16 -5.68 -5.32
C ASP A 152 10.41 -4.17 -5.45
N MET A 153 9.34 -3.38 -5.60
CA MET A 153 9.36 -1.94 -5.82
C MET A 153 8.31 -1.24 -4.96
N VAL A 154 8.60 0.00 -4.60
CA VAL A 154 7.69 0.85 -3.81
C VAL A 154 7.40 2.15 -4.58
N ILE A 155 6.13 2.45 -4.76
CA ILE A 155 5.63 3.73 -5.23
C ILE A 155 4.99 4.44 -4.04
N VAL A 156 5.39 5.68 -3.80
CA VAL A 156 4.93 6.47 -2.66
C VAL A 156 4.09 7.64 -3.15
N GLU A 157 2.89 7.81 -2.60
CA GLU A 157 2.10 9.03 -2.73
C GLU A 157 2.25 9.84 -1.44
N VAL A 158 2.92 10.99 -1.51
CA VAL A 158 3.07 11.90 -0.38
C VAL A 158 1.92 12.90 -0.42
N ASN A 159 0.96 12.72 0.48
CA ASN A 159 -0.22 13.58 0.58
C ASN A 159 0.11 14.83 1.41
N THR A 160 0.16 15.98 0.74
CA THR A 160 0.54 17.25 1.35
C THR A 160 -0.58 17.90 2.16
N THR A 161 -1.83 17.44 2.00
CA THR A 161 -2.97 17.93 2.81
C THR A 161 -2.99 17.34 4.21
N LEU A 162 -2.29 16.23 4.43
CA LEU A 162 -2.17 15.66 5.76
C LEU A 162 -1.36 16.57 6.69
N PRO A 163 -1.78 16.73 7.96
CA PRO A 163 -1.06 17.57 8.90
C PRO A 163 0.35 17.01 9.17
N GLU A 164 1.35 17.89 9.21
CA GLU A 164 2.74 17.51 9.53
C GLU A 164 2.87 16.82 10.90
N GLY A 165 1.96 17.11 11.83
CA GLY A 165 1.92 16.47 13.15
C GLY A 165 1.70 14.95 13.11
N LEU A 166 1.31 14.37 11.97
CA LEU A 166 1.27 12.91 11.81
C LEU A 166 2.66 12.28 11.69
N ILE A 167 3.68 13.06 11.31
CA ILE A 167 5.04 12.55 11.18
C ILE A 167 5.55 12.13 12.58
N GLY A 168 5.82 10.84 12.74
CA GLY A 168 6.28 10.29 14.01
C GLY A 168 5.19 9.87 14.99
N MET A 169 3.90 10.02 14.65
CA MET A 169 2.78 9.60 15.51
C MET A 169 2.57 8.09 15.55
N HIS A 170 2.94 7.40 14.50
CA HIS A 170 2.76 5.95 14.41
C HIS A 170 3.76 5.18 15.30
N ASP A 171 3.40 3.95 15.59
CA ASP A 171 4.24 2.96 16.27
C ASP A 171 4.13 1.65 15.48
N VAL A 172 4.93 1.56 14.41
CA VAL A 172 4.90 0.45 13.46
C VAL A 172 5.76 -0.68 13.97
N PHE A 173 5.13 -1.76 14.43
CA PHE A 173 5.81 -2.95 14.88
C PHE A 173 5.82 -4.01 13.78
N GLU A 174 7.01 -4.43 13.38
CA GLU A 174 7.16 -5.47 12.38
C GLU A 174 6.78 -6.84 12.95
N ILE A 175 5.68 -7.40 12.47
CA ILE A 175 5.23 -8.75 12.86
C ILE A 175 6.16 -9.79 12.22
N GLY A 176 6.78 -10.60 13.05
CA GLY A 176 7.60 -11.72 12.61
C GLY A 176 6.75 -12.85 12.00
N ILE A 177 7.40 -13.68 11.19
CA ILE A 177 6.78 -14.84 10.55
C ILE A 177 7.01 -16.09 11.40
N PRO A 178 6.01 -16.97 11.63
CA PRO A 178 6.26 -18.24 12.29
C PRO A 178 7.32 -19.09 11.56
N PRO A 179 8.20 -19.81 12.26
CA PRO A 179 8.24 -19.96 13.72
C PRO A 179 8.99 -18.85 14.48
N HIS A 180 9.43 -17.79 13.80
CA HIS A 180 10.25 -16.72 14.36
C HIS A 180 9.43 -15.50 14.83
N ALA A 181 8.10 -15.65 14.95
CA ALA A 181 7.25 -14.60 15.49
C ALA A 181 7.63 -14.26 16.92
N LYS A 182 7.79 -12.97 17.22
CA LYS A 182 8.12 -12.48 18.56
C LYS A 182 6.86 -11.95 19.23
N ILE A 183 6.79 -12.12 20.55
CA ILE A 183 5.76 -11.48 21.37
C ILE A 183 5.97 -9.97 21.29
N ILE A 184 4.89 -9.22 21.11
CA ILE A 184 4.93 -7.75 21.16
C ILE A 184 5.26 -7.35 22.60
N PRO A 185 6.36 -6.64 22.89
CA PRO A 185 6.86 -6.38 24.24
C PRO A 185 6.13 -5.23 24.93
N ILE A 186 4.80 -5.22 24.89
CA ILE A 186 3.98 -4.21 25.57
C ILE A 186 3.77 -4.65 27.02
N THR A 187 4.20 -3.81 27.96
CA THR A 187 4.05 -4.02 29.41
C THR A 187 3.24 -2.92 30.07
N LYS A 188 3.15 -1.75 29.45
CA LYS A 188 2.41 -0.58 29.92
C LYS A 188 1.58 0.03 28.81
N PRO A 189 0.51 0.79 29.14
CA PRO A 189 -0.37 1.40 28.12
C PRO A 189 0.32 2.42 27.21
N ASP A 190 1.41 3.02 27.65
CA ASP A 190 2.17 4.06 26.96
C ASP A 190 3.46 3.55 26.30
N ASP A 191 3.71 2.23 26.34
CA ASP A 191 4.87 1.64 25.67
C ASP A 191 4.80 1.84 24.15
N ARG A 192 5.91 2.29 23.58
CA ARG A 192 6.15 2.30 22.13
C ARG A 192 7.14 1.18 21.81
N VAL A 193 6.78 0.32 20.89
CA VAL A 193 7.50 -0.95 20.63
C VAL A 193 8.05 -1.07 19.22
N GLY A 194 7.62 -0.19 18.33
CA GLY A 194 8.02 -0.16 16.93
C GLY A 194 8.77 1.12 16.55
N THR A 195 8.70 1.45 15.28
CA THR A 195 9.27 2.67 14.69
C THR A 195 8.17 3.63 14.27
N PRO A 196 8.45 4.96 14.23
CA PRO A 196 7.46 5.94 13.80
C PRO A 196 7.21 5.94 12.28
N PHE A 197 7.89 5.08 11.55
CA PHE A 197 7.81 4.94 10.10
C PHE A 197 7.78 3.45 9.70
N ILE A 198 7.38 3.18 8.48
CA ILE A 198 7.53 1.86 7.84
C ILE A 198 8.96 1.78 7.29
N PRO A 199 9.83 0.88 7.79
CA PRO A 199 11.18 0.74 7.26
C PRO A 199 11.18 0.44 5.76
N CYS A 200 11.93 1.22 5.00
CA CYS A 200 12.04 1.04 3.55
C CYS A 200 13.40 1.53 3.08
N VAL A 201 14.18 0.66 2.46
CA VAL A 201 15.45 1.07 1.87
C VAL A 201 15.22 1.96 0.65
N PRO A 202 15.98 3.05 0.47
CA PRO A 202 15.84 3.99 -0.63
C PRO A 202 15.79 3.35 -2.02
N ASP A 203 16.56 2.29 -2.25
CA ASP A 203 16.64 1.62 -3.56
C ASP A 203 15.34 0.95 -3.98
N LYS A 204 14.50 0.53 -3.05
CA LYS A 204 13.16 -0.01 -3.36
C LYS A 204 12.20 1.07 -3.85
N ILE A 205 12.39 2.32 -3.47
CA ILE A 205 11.50 3.42 -3.86
C ILE A 205 11.82 3.81 -5.31
N VAL A 206 10.91 3.49 -6.23
CA VAL A 206 11.08 3.79 -7.66
C VAL A 206 10.41 5.08 -8.09
N ALA A 207 9.39 5.52 -7.36
CA ALA A 207 8.64 6.75 -7.65
C ALA A 207 8.08 7.38 -6.37
N ILE A 208 8.08 8.70 -6.34
CA ILE A 208 7.42 9.52 -5.33
C ILE A 208 6.50 10.49 -6.05
N VAL A 209 5.22 10.47 -5.72
CA VAL A 209 4.21 11.35 -6.30
C VAL A 209 3.70 12.29 -5.20
N MET A 210 3.82 13.59 -5.43
CA MET A 210 3.24 14.59 -4.52
C MET A 210 1.76 14.74 -4.84
N THR A 211 0.91 14.61 -3.82
CA THR A 211 -0.56 14.75 -3.96
C THR A 211 -1.10 15.78 -2.97
N ASP A 212 -2.27 16.33 -3.28
CA ASP A 212 -3.04 17.29 -2.49
C ASP A 212 -4.50 16.85 -2.35
#